data_df346dfbc3d30ce9d261b49f374ff69f
#
_entry.id   df346dfbc3d30ce9d261b49f374ff69f
#
_cell.length_a   1.000
_cell.length_b   1.000
_cell.length_c   1.000
_cell.angle_alpha   90.00
_cell.angle_beta   90.00
_cell.angle_gamma   90.00
#
_symmetry.space_group_name_H-M   'P 1'
#
loop_
_entity.id
_entity.type
_entity.pdbx_description
1 polymer ?
#
loop_
_entity_poly.entity_id
_entity_poly.type
_entity_poly.pdbx_seq_one_letter_code
_entity_poly.pdbx_strand_id
1 'polypeptide(L)'
;MQRPSRNLYPPFLVSFSDIQDGPYRTCVIDPISRFCAYFPDINEAIKKRSHKLLDYDALRAKVKRLVDKPSDDPTKLPRAEKEAAMAREIYEELNDQLTQELPQLIDLRVPYLDPSFEALVKIQLRFCKEGYEKMAQVQQYLDPQVREDYAQV
;
A
#
# COMPACT_ATOMS: atom_id res chain seq x y z
N MET A 1 17.28 -39.57 23.94
CA MET A 1 17.91 -38.45 24.67
C MET A 1 17.77 -37.18 23.88
N GLN A 2 16.71 -36.41 24.13
CA GLN A 2 16.48 -35.09 23.49
C GLN A 2 17.29 -34.06 24.26
N ARG A 3 18.18 -33.34 23.59
CA ARG A 3 18.87 -32.19 24.15
C ARG A 3 17.89 -31.03 24.28
N PRO A 4 17.75 -30.37 25.44
CA PRO A 4 16.97 -29.17 25.55
C PRO A 4 17.64 -28.06 24.71
N SER A 5 16.89 -27.40 23.83
CA SER A 5 17.32 -26.20 23.16
C SER A 5 17.59 -25.10 24.19
N ARG A 6 18.86 -24.84 24.50
CA ARG A 6 19.24 -23.67 25.30
C ARG A 6 18.94 -22.44 24.45
N ASN A 7 17.92 -21.67 24.86
CA ASN A 7 17.78 -20.29 24.39
C ASN A 7 19.10 -19.56 24.70
N LEU A 8 19.88 -19.25 23.66
CA LEU A 8 21.19 -18.62 23.78
C LEU A 8 21.12 -17.14 24.18
N TYR A 9 19.91 -16.58 24.29
CA TYR A 9 19.69 -15.17 24.61
C TYR A 9 19.23 -15.02 26.05
N PRO A 10 19.78 -14.05 26.79
CA PRO A 10 19.33 -13.78 28.17
C PRO A 10 17.84 -13.37 28.15
N PRO A 11 17.06 -13.75 29.18
CA PRO A 11 15.60 -13.55 29.23
C PRO A 11 15.16 -12.09 29.01
N PHE A 12 16.02 -11.13 29.25
CA PHE A 12 15.70 -9.72 29.06
C PHE A 12 15.65 -9.31 27.56
N LEU A 13 16.44 -9.97 26.68
CA LEU A 13 16.41 -9.71 25.24
C LEU A 13 15.15 -10.29 24.58
N VAL A 14 14.69 -11.45 25.05
CA VAL A 14 13.46 -12.07 24.55
C VAL A 14 12.23 -11.21 24.92
N SER A 15 12.20 -10.66 26.15
CA SER A 15 11.12 -9.77 26.58
C SER A 15 11.08 -8.43 25.83
N PHE A 16 12.22 -7.97 25.32
CA PHE A 16 12.33 -6.69 24.62
C PHE A 16 11.84 -6.75 23.17
N SER A 17 12.05 -7.88 22.48
CA SER A 17 11.51 -8.13 21.14
C SER A 17 10.00 -8.39 21.16
N ASP A 18 9.51 -9.20 22.12
CA ASP A 18 8.09 -9.57 22.20
C ASP A 18 7.17 -8.38 22.48
N ILE A 19 7.63 -7.38 23.23
CA ILE A 19 6.86 -6.16 23.53
C ILE A 19 6.62 -5.30 22.28
N GLN A 20 7.51 -5.37 21.28
CA GLN A 20 7.40 -4.59 20.06
C GLN A 20 6.71 -5.32 18.93
N ASP A 21 6.98 -6.60 18.71
CA ASP A 21 6.56 -7.31 17.50
C ASP A 21 5.03 -7.42 17.40
N GLY A 22 4.33 -7.71 18.47
CA GLY A 22 2.88 -7.84 18.50
C GLY A 22 2.15 -6.53 18.14
N PRO A 23 2.28 -5.48 18.96
CA PRO A 23 1.64 -4.18 18.72
C PRO A 23 2.09 -3.51 17.43
N TYR A 24 3.38 -3.61 17.08
CA TYR A 24 3.91 -3.05 15.84
C TYR A 24 3.28 -3.71 14.62
N ARG A 25 3.17 -5.03 14.61
CA ARG A 25 2.52 -5.77 13.54
C ARG A 25 1.04 -5.39 13.41
N THR A 26 0.28 -5.48 14.51
CA THR A 26 -1.18 -5.32 14.47
C THR A 26 -1.64 -3.89 14.28
N CYS A 27 -0.91 -2.90 14.85
CA CYS A 27 -1.32 -1.50 14.81
C CYS A 27 -0.64 -0.70 13.69
N VAL A 28 0.49 -1.17 13.12
CA VAL A 28 1.23 -0.45 12.09
C VAL A 28 1.26 -1.24 10.78
N ILE A 29 1.87 -2.43 10.78
CA ILE A 29 2.13 -3.17 9.54
C ILE A 29 0.84 -3.68 8.90
N ASP A 30 -0.04 -4.31 9.67
CA ASP A 30 -1.27 -4.92 9.13
C ASP A 30 -2.22 -3.88 8.51
N PRO A 31 -2.51 -2.71 9.12
CA PRO A 31 -3.32 -1.68 8.49
C PRO A 31 -2.70 -1.13 7.21
N ILE A 32 -1.39 -0.84 7.20
CA ILE A 32 -0.68 -0.37 6.01
C ILE A 32 -0.74 -1.43 4.90
N SER A 33 -0.50 -2.70 5.24
CA SER A 33 -0.57 -3.81 4.28
C SER A 33 -1.96 -3.98 3.67
N ARG A 34 -3.03 -3.83 4.48
CA ARG A 34 -4.42 -3.85 3.99
C ARG A 34 -4.70 -2.69 3.03
N PHE A 35 -4.22 -1.51 3.35
CA PHE A 35 -4.35 -0.36 2.45
C PHE A 35 -3.59 -0.59 1.13
N CYS A 36 -2.37 -1.12 1.21
CA CYS A 36 -1.58 -1.45 0.02
C CYS A 36 -2.21 -2.54 -0.85
N ALA A 37 -3.03 -3.43 -0.28
CA ALA A 37 -3.70 -4.50 -1.01
C ALA A 37 -4.73 -4.01 -2.03
N TYR A 38 -5.21 -2.76 -1.95
CA TYR A 38 -6.11 -2.16 -2.95
C TYR A 38 -5.39 -1.78 -4.26
N PHE A 39 -4.09 -1.46 -4.22
CA PHE A 39 -3.39 -0.93 -5.39
C PHE A 39 -3.26 -1.90 -6.55
N PRO A 40 -3.03 -3.21 -6.38
CA PRO A 40 -3.02 -4.15 -7.50
C PRO A 40 -4.31 -4.13 -8.31
N ASP A 41 -5.47 -4.18 -7.67
CA ASP A 41 -6.79 -4.20 -8.32
C ASP A 41 -7.05 -2.87 -9.07
N ILE A 42 -6.67 -1.74 -8.46
CA ILE A 42 -6.76 -0.42 -9.09
C ILE A 42 -5.87 -0.35 -10.34
N ASN A 43 -4.63 -0.84 -10.25
CA ASN A 43 -3.73 -0.87 -11.40
C ASN A 43 -4.27 -1.76 -12.53
N GLU A 44 -4.90 -2.88 -12.23
CA GLU A 44 -5.57 -3.71 -13.23
C GLU A 44 -6.78 -3.00 -13.86
N ALA A 45 -7.58 -2.27 -13.07
CA ALA A 45 -8.68 -1.47 -13.59
C ALA A 45 -8.19 -0.34 -14.52
N ILE A 46 -7.10 0.35 -14.16
CA ILE A 46 -6.47 1.37 -15.00
C ILE A 46 -5.96 0.78 -16.31
N LYS A 47 -5.32 -0.39 -16.27
CA LYS A 47 -4.87 -1.10 -17.48
C LYS A 47 -6.05 -1.49 -18.35
N LYS A 48 -7.11 -2.07 -17.75
CA LYS A 48 -8.34 -2.44 -18.48
C LYS A 48 -8.97 -1.23 -19.16
N ARG A 49 -9.09 -0.12 -18.43
CA ARG A 49 -9.59 1.16 -19.02
C ARG A 49 -8.74 1.60 -20.20
N SER A 50 -7.40 1.52 -20.08
CA SER A 50 -6.48 1.92 -21.15
C SER A 50 -6.62 1.04 -22.39
N HIS A 51 -6.78 -0.27 -22.24
CA HIS A 51 -7.06 -1.18 -23.35
C HIS A 51 -8.40 -0.86 -24.02
N LYS A 52 -9.45 -0.57 -23.23
CA LYS A 52 -10.76 -0.21 -23.80
C LYS A 52 -10.75 1.13 -24.54
N LEU A 53 -9.92 2.07 -24.12
CA LEU A 53 -9.68 3.29 -24.90
C LEU A 53 -9.05 2.99 -26.26
N LEU A 54 -8.04 2.11 -26.31
CA LEU A 54 -7.41 1.70 -27.57
C LEU A 54 -8.40 0.98 -28.50
N ASP A 55 -9.25 0.08 -27.95
CA ASP A 55 -10.30 -0.59 -28.71
C ASP A 55 -11.27 0.44 -29.33
N TYR A 56 -11.74 1.40 -28.53
CA TYR A 56 -12.62 2.48 -28.98
C TYR A 56 -11.97 3.35 -30.05
N ASP A 57 -10.72 3.79 -29.87
CA ASP A 57 -9.99 4.63 -30.84
C ASP A 57 -9.79 3.90 -32.19
N ALA A 58 -9.49 2.59 -32.16
CA ALA A 58 -9.35 1.77 -33.34
C ALA A 58 -10.68 1.68 -34.12
N LEU A 59 -11.80 1.48 -33.43
CA LEU A 59 -13.13 1.41 -34.03
C LEU A 59 -13.59 2.78 -34.57
N ARG A 60 -13.32 3.86 -33.84
CA ARG A 60 -13.57 5.23 -34.30
C ARG A 60 -12.78 5.55 -35.58
N ALA A 61 -11.50 5.13 -35.62
CA ALA A 61 -10.70 5.30 -36.87
C ALA A 61 -11.23 4.44 -38.03
N LYS A 62 -11.80 3.23 -37.74
CA LYS A 62 -12.47 2.40 -38.74
C LYS A 62 -13.72 3.09 -39.32
N VAL A 63 -14.57 3.65 -38.44
CA VAL A 63 -15.76 4.42 -38.87
C VAL A 63 -15.33 5.60 -39.74
N LYS A 64 -14.36 6.41 -39.31
CA LYS A 64 -13.85 7.53 -40.07
C LYS A 64 -13.39 7.13 -41.49
N ARG A 65 -12.62 6.02 -41.60
CA ARG A 65 -12.18 5.50 -42.92
C ARG A 65 -13.35 5.09 -43.82
N LEU A 66 -14.42 4.50 -43.23
CA LEU A 66 -15.60 4.09 -44.00
C LEU A 66 -16.45 5.30 -44.45
N VAL A 67 -16.44 6.41 -43.71
CA VAL A 67 -17.05 7.69 -44.11
C VAL A 67 -16.24 8.34 -45.22
N ASP A 68 -14.90 8.41 -45.06
CA ASP A 68 -14.02 9.05 -46.07
C ASP A 68 -13.95 8.25 -47.40
N LYS A 69 -14.06 6.90 -47.31
CA LYS A 69 -14.07 5.99 -48.46
C LYS A 69 -15.18 4.96 -48.27
N PRO A 70 -16.39 5.27 -48.78
CA PRO A 70 -17.53 4.36 -48.68
C PRO A 70 -17.23 3.00 -49.30
N SER A 71 -17.69 1.94 -48.66
CA SER A 71 -17.62 0.58 -49.20
C SER A 71 -18.84 0.30 -50.09
N ASP A 72 -18.68 -0.60 -51.04
CA ASP A 72 -19.80 -1.08 -51.88
C ASP A 72 -20.90 -1.79 -51.06
N ASP A 73 -20.58 -2.22 -49.82
CA ASP A 73 -21.53 -2.85 -48.91
C ASP A 73 -22.14 -1.79 -47.99
N PRO A 74 -23.44 -1.46 -48.13
CA PRO A 74 -24.11 -0.44 -47.35
C PRO A 74 -24.25 -0.79 -45.83
N THR A 75 -24.05 -2.06 -45.47
CA THR A 75 -24.21 -2.51 -44.05
C THR A 75 -22.96 -2.31 -43.22
N LYS A 76 -21.79 -2.10 -43.85
CA LYS A 76 -20.50 -1.99 -43.12
C LYS A 76 -20.40 -0.75 -42.26
N LEU A 77 -20.87 0.41 -42.73
CA LEU A 77 -20.80 1.64 -41.95
C LEU A 77 -21.71 1.58 -40.73
N PRO A 78 -23.02 1.25 -40.81
CA PRO A 78 -23.88 1.16 -39.64
C PRO A 78 -23.39 0.11 -38.60
N ARG A 79 -22.81 -0.98 -39.09
CA ARG A 79 -22.23 -2.00 -38.20
C ARG A 79 -21.01 -1.47 -37.46
N ALA A 80 -20.10 -0.78 -38.15
CA ALA A 80 -18.92 -0.18 -37.52
C ALA A 80 -19.29 0.92 -36.53
N GLU A 81 -20.29 1.73 -36.82
CA GLU A 81 -20.82 2.75 -35.92
C GLU A 81 -21.39 2.12 -34.64
N LYS A 82 -22.16 1.04 -34.78
CA LYS A 82 -22.68 0.29 -33.61
C LYS A 82 -21.55 -0.32 -32.75
N GLU A 83 -20.54 -0.92 -33.41
CA GLU A 83 -19.37 -1.48 -32.71
C GLU A 83 -18.61 -0.36 -31.97
N ALA A 84 -18.42 0.81 -32.57
CA ALA A 84 -17.76 1.96 -31.96
C ALA A 84 -18.58 2.56 -30.78
N ALA A 85 -19.90 2.61 -30.91
CA ALA A 85 -20.79 3.09 -29.85
C ALA A 85 -20.72 2.16 -28.61
N MET A 86 -20.76 0.84 -28.80
CA MET A 86 -20.63 -0.14 -27.72
C MET A 86 -19.24 -0.07 -27.04
N ALA A 87 -18.17 0.09 -27.81
CA ALA A 87 -16.82 0.21 -27.26
C ALA A 87 -16.66 1.52 -26.47
N ARG A 88 -17.28 2.60 -26.93
CA ARG A 88 -17.34 3.89 -26.24
C ARG A 88 -18.03 3.76 -24.89
N GLU A 89 -19.21 3.16 -24.85
CA GLU A 89 -19.97 2.94 -23.62
C GLU A 89 -19.14 2.17 -22.55
N ILE A 90 -18.51 1.06 -22.95
CA ILE A 90 -17.64 0.28 -22.07
C ILE A 90 -16.46 1.11 -21.54
N TYR A 91 -15.85 1.91 -22.39
CA TYR A 91 -14.74 2.78 -21.98
C TYR A 91 -15.20 3.87 -21.02
N GLU A 92 -16.31 4.56 -21.34
CA GLU A 92 -16.85 5.66 -20.54
C GLU A 92 -17.27 5.13 -19.14
N GLU A 93 -17.93 3.99 -19.06
CA GLU A 93 -18.30 3.35 -17.77
C GLU A 93 -17.08 3.10 -16.87
N LEU A 94 -16.02 2.48 -17.41
CA LEU A 94 -14.80 2.24 -16.67
C LEU A 94 -14.07 3.53 -16.28
N ASN A 95 -14.08 4.51 -17.15
CA ASN A 95 -13.47 5.82 -16.90
C ASN A 95 -14.19 6.58 -15.81
N ASP A 96 -15.50 6.59 -15.83
CA ASP A 96 -16.33 7.29 -14.85
C ASP A 96 -16.21 6.64 -13.47
N GLN A 97 -16.22 5.31 -13.42
CA GLN A 97 -15.98 4.58 -12.18
C GLN A 97 -14.63 4.96 -11.57
N LEU A 98 -13.52 4.88 -12.33
CA LEU A 98 -12.20 5.25 -11.82
C LEU A 98 -12.10 6.73 -11.42
N THR A 99 -12.73 7.62 -12.18
CA THR A 99 -12.74 9.06 -11.89
C THR A 99 -13.48 9.38 -10.59
N GLN A 100 -14.48 8.57 -10.22
CA GLN A 100 -15.21 8.72 -8.97
C GLN A 100 -14.51 8.04 -7.79
N GLU A 101 -13.93 6.86 -7.99
CA GLU A 101 -13.36 6.04 -6.90
C GLU A 101 -11.95 6.49 -6.48
N LEU A 102 -11.09 6.90 -7.44
CA LEU A 102 -9.71 7.27 -7.12
C LEU A 102 -9.58 8.47 -6.17
N PRO A 103 -10.36 9.56 -6.31
CA PRO A 103 -10.33 10.66 -5.34
C PRO A 103 -10.73 10.19 -3.94
N GLN A 104 -11.75 9.34 -3.81
CA GLN A 104 -12.21 8.81 -2.52
C GLN A 104 -11.12 7.98 -1.84
N LEU A 105 -10.37 7.17 -2.60
CA LEU A 105 -9.22 6.43 -2.05
C LEU A 105 -8.12 7.36 -1.55
N ILE A 106 -7.84 8.45 -2.30
CA ILE A 106 -6.83 9.44 -1.91
C ILE A 106 -7.25 10.16 -0.62
N ASP A 107 -8.52 10.55 -0.51
CA ASP A 107 -9.06 11.22 0.66
C ASP A 107 -9.10 10.30 1.89
N LEU A 108 -9.38 9.01 1.68
CA LEU A 108 -9.36 8.00 2.74
C LEU A 108 -7.95 7.73 3.29
N ARG A 109 -6.90 8.03 2.53
CA ARG A 109 -5.50 7.73 2.89
C ARG A 109 -5.13 8.27 4.28
N VAL A 110 -5.42 9.55 4.53
CA VAL A 110 -5.03 10.22 5.77
C VAL A 110 -5.77 9.64 6.97
N PRO A 111 -7.13 9.67 7.04
CA PRO A 111 -7.86 9.17 8.20
C PRO A 111 -7.66 7.67 8.44
N TYR A 112 -7.33 6.89 7.40
CA TYR A 112 -7.06 5.47 7.53
C TYR A 112 -5.69 5.17 8.12
N LEU A 113 -4.65 5.92 7.73
CA LEU A 113 -3.26 5.67 8.13
C LEU A 113 -2.84 6.43 9.39
N ASP A 114 -3.47 7.55 9.72
CA ASP A 114 -3.14 8.36 10.91
C ASP A 114 -3.06 7.54 12.21
N PRO A 115 -4.01 6.66 12.54
CA PRO A 115 -3.92 5.84 13.74
C PRO A 115 -2.68 4.92 13.76
N SER A 116 -2.24 4.46 12.58
CA SER A 116 -1.05 3.61 12.46
C SER A 116 0.23 4.42 12.68
N PHE A 117 0.31 5.65 12.20
CA PHE A 117 1.44 6.54 12.45
C PHE A 117 1.50 6.98 13.92
N GLU A 118 0.35 7.30 14.52
CA GLU A 118 0.29 7.60 15.95
C GLU A 118 0.76 6.39 16.80
N ALA A 119 0.31 5.18 16.46
CA ALA A 119 0.75 3.96 17.10
C ALA A 119 2.24 3.74 16.94
N LEU A 120 2.79 3.98 15.75
CA LEU A 120 4.23 3.88 15.48
C LEU A 120 5.04 4.79 16.41
N VAL A 121 4.65 6.07 16.53
CA VAL A 121 5.33 7.03 17.41
C VAL A 121 5.27 6.59 18.88
N LYS A 122 4.10 6.13 19.35
CA LYS A 122 3.92 5.64 20.72
C LYS A 122 4.78 4.39 21.00
N ILE A 123 4.87 3.46 20.04
CA ILE A 123 5.70 2.26 20.15
C ILE A 123 7.18 2.65 20.20
N GLN A 124 7.63 3.57 19.36
CA GLN A 124 9.01 4.05 19.34
C GLN A 124 9.37 4.77 20.68
N LEU A 125 8.49 5.63 21.18
CA LEU A 125 8.69 6.32 22.44
C LEU A 125 8.81 5.31 23.61
N ARG A 126 7.93 4.32 23.64
CA ARG A 126 7.98 3.26 24.65
C ARG A 126 9.29 2.47 24.56
N PHE A 127 9.72 2.12 23.36
CA PHE A 127 10.99 1.43 23.12
C PHE A 127 12.18 2.22 23.66
N CYS A 128 12.28 3.50 23.31
CA CYS A 128 13.36 4.36 23.78
C CYS A 128 13.35 4.47 25.31
N LYS A 129 12.17 4.63 25.93
CA LYS A 129 12.03 4.71 27.38
C LYS A 129 12.46 3.42 28.07
N GLU A 130 11.96 2.29 27.64
CA GLU A 130 12.32 0.97 28.20
C GLU A 130 13.81 0.67 27.97
N GLY A 131 14.35 1.03 26.80
CA GLY A 131 15.77 0.93 26.49
C GLY A 131 16.62 1.75 27.45
N TYR A 132 16.25 3.01 27.68
CA TYR A 132 16.92 3.88 28.64
C TYR A 132 16.89 3.29 30.06
N GLU A 133 15.73 2.85 30.53
CA GLU A 133 15.57 2.24 31.85
C GLU A 133 16.46 0.98 32.03
N LYS A 134 16.55 0.14 30.99
CA LYS A 134 17.42 -1.04 31.00
C LYS A 134 18.90 -0.67 30.99
N MET A 135 19.30 0.30 30.21
CA MET A 135 20.68 0.79 30.18
C MET A 135 21.07 1.44 31.51
N ALA A 136 20.17 2.23 32.11
CA ALA A 136 20.39 2.79 33.45
C ALA A 136 20.57 1.70 34.53
N GLN A 137 19.85 0.55 34.44
CA GLN A 137 20.06 -0.57 35.30
C GLN A 137 21.44 -1.21 35.10
N VAL A 138 21.94 -1.31 33.87
CA VAL A 138 23.29 -1.85 33.61
C VAL A 138 24.37 -0.89 34.10
N GLN A 139 24.16 0.42 33.96
CA GLN A 139 25.11 1.45 34.37
C GLN A 139 25.51 1.33 35.86
N GLN A 140 24.60 0.87 36.75
CA GLN A 140 24.91 0.70 38.18
C GLN A 140 25.97 -0.40 38.45
N TYR A 141 26.21 -1.29 37.49
CA TYR A 141 27.26 -2.34 37.62
C TYR A 141 28.62 -1.89 37.07
N LEU A 142 28.71 -0.71 36.46
CA LEU A 142 29.95 -0.14 35.96
C LEU A 142 30.76 0.47 37.14
N ASP A 143 32.09 0.49 36.99
CA ASP A 143 32.99 1.15 37.92
C ASP A 143 32.59 2.63 38.08
N PRO A 144 32.60 3.20 39.32
CA PRO A 144 32.24 4.61 39.54
C PRO A 144 33.01 5.59 38.67
N GLN A 145 34.29 5.35 38.41
CA GLN A 145 35.13 6.20 37.56
C GLN A 145 34.68 6.20 36.11
N VAL A 146 34.36 5.05 35.57
CA VAL A 146 33.79 4.89 34.20
C VAL A 146 32.42 5.55 34.10
N ARG A 147 31.64 5.54 35.19
CA ARG A 147 30.30 6.16 35.24
C ARG A 147 30.36 7.69 35.15
N GLU A 148 31.34 8.31 35.83
CA GLU A 148 31.54 9.76 35.78
C GLU A 148 31.99 10.25 34.38
N ASP A 149 32.88 9.50 33.71
CA ASP A 149 33.36 9.82 32.38
C ASP A 149 32.22 9.85 31.35
N TYR A 150 31.25 8.92 31.43
CA TYR A 150 30.09 8.89 30.55
C TYR A 150 29.00 9.92 30.89
N ALA A 151 28.97 10.47 32.09
CA ALA A 151 28.02 11.52 32.49
C ALA A 151 28.38 12.92 31.94
N GLN A 152 29.61 13.07 31.40
CA GLN A 152 30.12 14.32 30.82
C GLN A 152 29.95 14.42 29.30
N VAL A 153 29.45 13.36 28.63
CA VAL A 153 29.15 13.31 27.18
C VAL A 153 27.68 13.58 26.95
#